data_9f6c21c3d7bf1b7e2bf8b2eb3996f3d0
#
_entry.id   9f6c21c3d7bf1b7e2bf8b2eb3996f3d0
#
_cell.length_a   1.000
_cell.length_b   1.000
_cell.length_c   1.000
_cell.angle_alpha   90.00
_cell.angle_beta   90.00
_cell.angle_gamma   90.00
#
_symmetry.space_group_name_H-M   'P 1'
#
loop_
_entity.id
_entity.type
_entity.pdbx_description
1 polymer ?
#
loop_
_entity_poly.entity_id
_entity_poly.type
_entity_poly.pdbx_seq_one_letter_code
_entity_poly.pdbx_strand_id
1 'polypeptide(L)'
;VLAIDYGSLDEVKNATKEIAMLVKDGKLNPDDITESTIFKHLYTKDLPPLDLLIRTSGEIRISNFLLLQLAYSELYFTDCLWPDFHEEELLKAIASYQSRNRRFGGLKEEK
;
A
#
# COMPACT_ATOMS: atom_id res chain seq x y z
N VAL A 1 -0.96 -13.90 0.58
CA VAL A 1 0.24 -13.50 1.33
C VAL A 1 -0.16 -13.15 2.75
N LEU A 2 0.59 -13.64 3.72
CA LEU A 2 0.45 -13.25 5.13
C LEU A 2 1.62 -12.35 5.51
N ALA A 3 1.32 -11.24 6.18
CA ALA A 3 2.32 -10.34 6.72
C ALA A 3 2.41 -10.57 8.24
N ILE A 4 3.47 -11.25 8.67
CA ILE A 4 3.71 -11.57 10.08
C ILE A 4 4.91 -10.73 10.53
N ASP A 5 4.77 -10.07 11.68
CA ASP A 5 5.81 -9.20 12.23
C ASP A 5 6.30 -8.15 11.21
N TYR A 6 5.35 -7.57 10.49
CA TYR A 6 5.60 -6.62 9.41
C TYR A 6 5.45 -5.19 9.90
N GLY A 7 6.36 -4.31 9.47
CA GLY A 7 6.25 -2.87 9.66
C GLY A 7 6.75 -2.13 8.44
N SER A 8 5.98 -1.15 7.95
CA SER A 8 6.31 -0.42 6.72
C SER A 8 7.59 0.39 6.87
N LEU A 9 7.83 1.00 8.02
CA LEU A 9 9.07 1.76 8.25
C LEU A 9 10.30 0.86 8.18
N ASP A 10 10.20 -0.37 8.69
CA ASP A 10 11.29 -1.34 8.58
C ASP A 10 11.50 -1.78 7.13
N GLU A 11 10.43 -2.00 6.39
CA GLU A 11 10.49 -2.32 4.96
C GLU A 11 11.20 -1.21 4.17
N VAL A 12 10.83 0.04 4.40
CA VAL A 12 11.44 1.20 3.75
C VAL A 12 12.93 1.33 4.12
N LYS A 13 13.26 1.09 5.39
CA LYS A 13 14.66 1.06 5.83
C LYS A 13 15.47 0.03 5.04
N ASN A 14 14.95 -1.19 4.90
CA ASN A 14 15.63 -2.25 4.17
C ASN A 14 15.77 -1.93 2.67
N ALA A 15 14.72 -1.39 2.04
CA ALA A 15 14.78 -0.93 0.65
C ALA A 15 15.84 0.15 0.47
N THR A 16 15.91 1.10 1.39
CA THR A 16 16.90 2.18 1.37
C THR A 16 18.33 1.63 1.45
N LYS A 17 18.57 0.66 2.33
CA LYS A 17 19.88 0.01 2.45
C LYS A 17 20.29 -0.72 1.17
N GLU A 18 19.37 -1.47 0.57
CA GLU A 18 19.64 -2.18 -0.69
C GLU A 18 20.01 -1.23 -1.81
N ILE A 19 19.28 -0.11 -1.95
CA ILE A 19 19.56 0.91 -2.95
C ILE A 19 20.91 1.57 -2.69
N ALA A 20 21.20 1.91 -1.43
CA ALA A 20 22.48 2.50 -1.05
C ALA A 20 23.65 1.60 -1.40
N MET A 21 23.51 0.28 -1.20
CA MET A 21 24.54 -0.70 -1.55
C MET A 21 24.77 -0.78 -3.07
N LEU A 22 23.71 -0.71 -3.86
CA LEU A 22 23.81 -0.67 -5.33
C LEU A 22 24.57 0.56 -5.80
N VAL A 23 24.32 1.72 -5.19
CA VAL A 23 25.05 2.96 -5.48
C VAL A 23 26.53 2.83 -5.08
N LYS A 24 26.78 2.31 -3.89
CA LYS A 24 28.15 2.10 -3.41
C LYS A 24 28.96 1.18 -4.31
N ASP A 25 28.32 0.12 -4.82
CA ASP A 25 28.96 -0.88 -5.70
C ASP A 25 29.08 -0.40 -7.17
N GLY A 26 28.64 0.80 -7.48
CA GLY A 26 28.67 1.36 -8.83
C GLY A 26 27.66 0.76 -9.79
N LYS A 27 26.65 0.04 -9.27
CA LYS A 27 25.60 -0.63 -10.08
C LYS A 27 24.40 0.26 -10.34
N LEU A 28 24.28 1.37 -9.63
CA LEU A 28 23.18 2.32 -9.76
C LEU A 28 23.71 3.74 -9.56
N ASN A 29 23.40 4.63 -10.50
CA ASN A 29 23.66 6.05 -10.34
C ASN A 29 22.53 6.67 -9.50
N PRO A 30 22.84 7.51 -8.49
CA PRO A 30 21.82 8.21 -7.71
C PRO A 30 20.80 8.96 -8.57
N ASP A 31 21.23 9.54 -9.69
CA ASP A 31 20.33 10.27 -10.59
C ASP A 31 19.33 9.37 -11.32
N ASP A 32 19.56 8.07 -11.34
CA ASP A 32 18.68 7.08 -11.97
C ASP A 32 17.68 6.48 -10.99
N ILE A 33 17.69 6.90 -9.72
CA ILE A 33 16.72 6.45 -8.72
C ILE A 33 15.37 7.08 -9.03
N THR A 34 14.37 6.24 -9.24
CA THR A 34 12.98 6.63 -9.51
C THR A 34 12.05 5.98 -8.48
N GLU A 35 10.77 6.34 -8.53
CA GLU A 35 9.75 5.67 -7.71
C GLU A 35 9.75 4.16 -7.99
N SER A 36 9.87 3.78 -9.26
CA SER A 36 9.96 2.36 -9.66
C SER A 36 11.14 1.66 -9.01
N THR A 37 12.29 2.33 -8.88
CA THR A 37 13.46 1.77 -8.18
C THR A 37 13.11 1.41 -6.75
N ILE A 38 12.42 2.31 -6.04
CA ILE A 38 12.00 2.09 -4.66
C ILE A 38 11.06 0.89 -4.56
N PHE A 39 10.01 0.86 -5.39
CA PHE A 39 9.02 -0.23 -5.36
C PHE A 39 9.62 -1.60 -5.67
N LYS A 40 10.64 -1.67 -6.52
CA LYS A 40 11.36 -2.92 -6.82
C LYS A 40 12.14 -3.49 -5.64
N HIS A 41 12.40 -2.68 -4.62
CA HIS A 41 13.11 -3.10 -3.41
C HIS A 41 12.17 -3.30 -2.21
N LEU A 42 10.87 -3.09 -2.39
CA LEU A 42 9.88 -3.40 -1.36
C LEU A 42 9.57 -4.90 -1.32
N TYR A 43 9.08 -5.39 -0.17
CA TYR A 43 8.70 -6.79 -0.02
C TYR A 43 7.55 -7.20 -0.94
N THR A 44 6.76 -6.23 -1.40
CA THR A 44 5.61 -6.43 -2.29
C THR A 44 5.95 -6.33 -3.78
N LYS A 45 7.22 -6.34 -4.14
CA LYS A 45 7.70 -6.12 -5.51
C LYS A 45 7.07 -7.03 -6.56
N ASP A 46 6.70 -8.24 -6.17
CA ASP A 46 6.11 -9.25 -7.07
C ASP A 46 4.58 -9.30 -6.99
N LEU A 47 3.97 -8.40 -6.22
CA LEU A 47 2.52 -8.31 -6.08
C LEU A 47 1.95 -7.20 -6.98
N PRO A 48 0.68 -7.32 -7.40
CA PRO A 48 0.03 -6.24 -8.13
C PRO A 48 -0.12 -5.00 -7.24
N PRO A 49 -0.35 -3.81 -7.83
CA PRO A 49 -0.62 -2.61 -7.07
C PRO A 49 -1.79 -2.80 -6.10
N LEU A 50 -1.71 -2.17 -4.95
CA LEU A 50 -2.74 -2.24 -3.93
C LEU A 50 -3.85 -1.24 -4.25
N ASP A 51 -5.07 -1.73 -4.43
CA ASP A 51 -6.22 -0.90 -4.78
C ASP A 51 -7.11 -0.56 -3.59
N LEU A 52 -7.24 -1.47 -2.65
CA LEU A 52 -8.18 -1.33 -1.53
C LEU A 52 -7.57 -1.87 -0.24
N LEU A 53 -7.58 -1.03 0.80
CA LEU A 53 -7.30 -1.46 2.18
C LEU A 53 -8.61 -1.56 2.94
N ILE A 54 -8.82 -2.68 3.61
CA ILE A 54 -9.95 -2.88 4.52
C ILE A 54 -9.41 -3.01 5.94
N ARG A 55 -9.88 -2.16 6.84
CA ARG A 55 -9.56 -2.25 8.25
C ARG A 55 -10.82 -2.42 9.08
N THR A 56 -10.81 -3.45 9.90
CA THR A 56 -11.95 -3.86 10.74
C THR A 56 -11.85 -3.25 12.14
N SER A 57 -12.82 -3.58 13.00
CA SER A 57 -12.82 -3.31 14.45
C SER A 57 -12.91 -1.83 14.83
N GLY A 58 -13.41 -0.98 13.96
CA GLY A 58 -13.60 0.45 14.24
C GLY A 58 -12.31 1.25 14.34
N GLU A 59 -11.18 0.68 13.98
CA GLU A 59 -9.90 1.36 13.97
C GLU A 59 -9.75 2.23 12.72
N ILE A 60 -9.43 3.51 12.91
CA ILE A 60 -9.30 4.49 11.81
C ILE A 60 -7.85 4.96 11.75
N ARG A 61 -6.94 4.03 11.52
CA ARG A 61 -5.50 4.31 11.41
C ARG A 61 -4.83 3.22 10.58
N ILE A 62 -3.65 3.51 10.07
CA ILE A 62 -2.90 2.59 9.22
C ILE A 62 -1.88 1.77 10.01
N SER A 63 -1.38 2.32 11.12
CA SER A 63 -0.48 1.65 12.07
C SER A 63 0.74 1.00 11.40
N ASN A 64 1.48 1.79 10.61
CA ASN A 64 2.72 1.33 9.98
C ASN A 64 2.53 0.15 9.01
N PHE A 65 1.40 0.13 8.31
CA PHE A 65 1.08 -0.92 7.34
C PHE A 65 1.07 -0.39 5.91
N LEU A 66 1.95 -0.92 5.06
CA LEU A 66 2.02 -0.66 3.62
C LEU A 66 1.96 0.83 3.24
N LEU A 67 2.70 1.71 3.93
CA LEU A 67 2.59 3.16 3.77
C LEU A 67 2.81 3.63 2.34
N LEU A 68 3.83 3.12 1.66
CA LEU A 68 4.12 3.50 0.28
C LEU A 68 3.13 2.87 -0.70
N GLN A 69 2.77 1.61 -0.47
CA GLN A 69 1.83 0.89 -1.32
C GLN A 69 0.42 1.48 -1.27
N LEU A 70 0.07 2.13 -0.15
CA LEU A 70 -1.24 2.78 0.03
C LEU A 70 -1.36 4.17 -0.60
N ALA A 71 -0.31 4.68 -1.24
CA ALA A 71 -0.27 6.06 -1.73
C ALA A 71 -1.50 6.46 -2.55
N TYR A 72 -2.03 5.55 -3.36
CA TYR A 72 -3.23 5.78 -4.19
C TYR A 72 -4.33 4.77 -3.96
N SER A 73 -4.26 4.02 -2.86
CA SER A 73 -5.27 3.01 -2.52
C SER A 73 -6.50 3.66 -1.92
N GLU A 74 -7.66 3.06 -2.16
CA GLU A 74 -8.88 3.38 -1.44
C GLU A 74 -8.86 2.74 -0.06
N LEU A 75 -9.40 3.45 0.93
CA LEU A 75 -9.46 2.99 2.31
C LEU A 75 -10.91 2.70 2.69
N TYR A 76 -11.14 1.55 3.28
CA TYR A 76 -12.45 1.15 3.79
C TYR A 76 -12.32 0.74 5.25
N PHE A 77 -12.94 1.50 6.14
CA PHE A 77 -12.96 1.25 7.57
C PHE A 77 -14.34 0.74 7.98
N THR A 78 -14.39 -0.31 8.78
CA THR A 78 -15.64 -0.87 9.27
C THR A 78 -15.56 -1.16 10.77
N ASP A 79 -16.69 -0.97 11.47
CA ASP A 79 -16.82 -1.32 12.89
C ASP A 79 -16.93 -2.84 13.10
N CYS A 80 -17.16 -3.59 12.04
CA CYS A 80 -17.26 -5.05 12.11
C CYS A 80 -15.98 -5.65 12.70
N LEU A 81 -16.11 -6.49 13.71
CA LEU A 81 -14.97 -7.19 14.31
C LEU A 81 -14.43 -8.24 13.35
N TRP A 82 -13.13 -8.46 13.38
CA TRP A 82 -12.49 -9.40 12.46
C TRP A 82 -13.13 -10.79 12.45
N PRO A 83 -13.49 -11.42 13.60
CA PRO A 83 -14.15 -12.71 13.58
C PRO A 83 -15.52 -12.73 12.88
N ASP A 84 -16.16 -11.56 12.81
CA ASP A 84 -17.49 -11.38 12.19
C ASP A 84 -17.39 -10.88 10.73
N PHE A 85 -16.19 -10.70 10.22
CA PHE A 85 -15.97 -10.22 8.87
C PHE A 85 -16.10 -11.38 7.88
N HIS A 86 -17.32 -11.55 7.39
CA HIS A 86 -17.69 -12.60 6.45
C HIS A 86 -17.88 -12.05 5.03
N GLU A 87 -18.32 -12.90 4.12
CA GLU A 87 -18.47 -12.56 2.71
C GLU A 87 -19.33 -11.31 2.47
N GLU A 88 -20.42 -11.14 3.20
CA GLU A 88 -21.28 -9.96 3.05
C GLU A 88 -20.54 -8.66 3.34
N GLU A 89 -19.70 -8.63 4.36
CA GLU A 89 -18.90 -7.45 4.71
C GLU A 89 -17.85 -7.17 3.65
N LEU A 90 -17.23 -8.21 3.11
CA LEU A 90 -16.27 -8.07 2.00
C LEU A 90 -16.96 -7.51 0.75
N LEU A 91 -18.14 -8.00 0.41
CA LEU A 91 -18.89 -7.51 -0.75
C LEU A 91 -19.31 -6.05 -0.58
N LYS A 92 -19.66 -5.61 0.64
CA LYS A 92 -19.94 -4.20 0.95
C LYS A 92 -18.69 -3.34 0.71
N ALA A 93 -17.52 -3.79 1.14
CA ALA A 93 -16.27 -3.07 0.93
C ALA A 93 -15.94 -2.93 -0.56
N ILE A 94 -16.10 -4.01 -1.32
CA ILE A 94 -15.87 -4.01 -2.77
C ILE A 94 -16.87 -3.09 -3.48
N ALA A 95 -18.14 -3.13 -3.11
CA ALA A 95 -19.17 -2.26 -3.67
C ALA A 95 -18.86 -0.78 -3.40
N SER A 96 -18.43 -0.47 -2.19
CA SER A 96 -17.97 0.88 -1.83
C SER A 96 -16.79 1.33 -2.69
N TYR A 97 -15.81 0.45 -2.90
CA TYR A 97 -14.66 0.71 -3.77
C TYR A 97 -15.09 1.01 -5.20
N GLN A 98 -15.99 0.20 -5.76
CA GLN A 98 -16.46 0.36 -7.14
C GLN A 98 -17.23 1.65 -7.36
N SER A 99 -17.86 2.20 -6.33
CA SER A 99 -18.62 3.45 -6.41
C SER A 99 -17.75 4.70 -6.30
N ARG A 100 -16.46 4.56 -5.94
CA ARG A 100 -15.57 5.69 -5.74
C ARG A 100 -14.89 6.11 -7.03
N ASN A 101 -14.70 7.44 -7.18
CA ASN A 101 -13.90 8.01 -8.26
C ASN A 101 -12.45 8.12 -7.83
N ARG A 102 -11.57 7.35 -8.48
CA ARG A 102 -10.13 7.42 -8.25
C ARG A 102 -9.53 8.54 -9.13
N ARG A 103 -8.91 9.53 -8.49
CA ARG A 103 -8.34 10.70 -9.19
C ARG A 103 -6.80 10.68 -9.22
N PHE A 104 -6.15 9.81 -8.48
CA PHE A 104 -4.69 9.71 -8.40
C PHE A 104 -4.00 11.07 -8.16
N GLY A 105 -4.61 11.93 -7.30
CA GLY A 105 -4.13 13.27 -7.02
C GLY A 105 -4.55 14.34 -8.01
N GLY A 106 -5.27 13.99 -9.07
CA GLY A 106 -5.80 14.93 -10.05
C GLY A 106 -7.12 15.56 -9.63
N LEU A 107 -7.51 16.61 -10.36
CA LEU A 107 -8.82 17.23 -10.18
C LEU A 107 -9.90 16.38 -10.84
N LYS A 108 -11.11 16.43 -10.26
CA LYS A 108 -12.27 15.80 -10.87
C LYS A 108 -12.64 16.57 -12.15
N GLU A 109 -12.73 15.85 -13.27
CA GLU A 109 -13.26 16.44 -14.49
C GLU A 109 -14.75 16.70 -14.32
N GLU A 110 -15.15 17.94 -14.57
CA GLU A 110 -16.57 18.30 -14.71
C GLU A 110 -17.02 17.91 -16.11
N LYS A 111 -18.03 17.05 -16.15
CA LYS A 111 -18.72 16.74 -17.41
C LYS A 111 -19.99 17.54 -17.51
#